data_f0ac2b7b9da8fff937496c7cc37e2636
#
_entry.id   f0ac2b7b9da8fff937496c7cc37e2636
#
_cell.length_a   1.000
_cell.length_b   1.000
_cell.length_c   1.000
_cell.angle_alpha   90.00
_cell.angle_beta   90.00
_cell.angle_gamma   90.00
#
_symmetry.space_group_name_H-M   'P 1'
#
loop_
_entity.id
_entity.type
_entity.pdbx_description
1 polymer ?
#
loop_
_entity_poly.entity_id
_entity_poly.type
_entity_poly.pdbx_seq_one_letter_code
_entity_poly.pdbx_strand_id
1 'polypeptide(L)'
;MQIITRLATHLDTNTIKAIADANRDALGFLPAAKVKEAINRQQTFVAVAQGEIVGFVIYRHRIRDQQTTLYDICVKQTWRKKGVGQALLTTLQTDCKRKERALIQLKCPASLPANHFYAKFGFDKVGVDAGKKQALNIWELPITHRAEEA
;
A
#
# COMPACT_ATOMS: atom_id res chain seq x y z
N MET A 1 -9.58 0.99 -20.21
CA MET A 1 -10.04 0.61 -18.86
C MET A 1 -9.47 1.59 -17.85
N GLN A 2 -10.33 2.26 -17.12
CA GLN A 2 -9.91 3.33 -16.23
C GLN A 2 -9.87 2.86 -14.77
N ILE A 3 -8.78 3.15 -14.11
CA ILE A 3 -8.63 2.88 -12.67
C ILE A 3 -8.62 4.22 -11.95
N ILE A 4 -9.54 4.37 -11.01
CA ILE A 4 -9.66 5.58 -10.19
C ILE A 4 -9.31 5.23 -8.76
N THR A 5 -8.56 6.10 -8.08
CA THR A 5 -8.25 5.92 -6.68
C THR A 5 -8.94 6.98 -5.84
N ARG A 6 -9.33 6.62 -4.63
CA ARG A 6 -9.95 7.54 -3.67
C ARG A 6 -9.71 7.05 -2.25
N LEU A 7 -9.93 7.93 -1.28
CA LEU A 7 -9.94 7.51 0.11
C LEU A 7 -11.08 6.53 0.36
N ALA A 8 -10.81 5.51 1.15
CA ALA A 8 -11.82 4.56 1.56
C ALA A 8 -12.79 5.19 2.54
N THR A 9 -14.05 4.76 2.50
CA THR A 9 -15.07 5.11 3.50
C THR A 9 -15.47 3.87 4.26
N HIS A 10 -16.21 4.04 5.36
CA HIS A 10 -16.68 2.90 6.15
C HIS A 10 -17.57 1.94 5.34
N LEU A 11 -18.17 2.41 4.25
CA LEU A 11 -18.95 1.56 3.36
C LEU A 11 -18.09 0.56 2.60
N ASP A 12 -16.78 0.80 2.52
CA ASP A 12 -15.85 -0.06 1.80
C ASP A 12 -15.26 -1.17 2.66
N THR A 13 -15.52 -1.16 3.97
CA THR A 13 -14.89 -2.07 4.93
C THR A 13 -15.02 -3.53 4.54
N ASN A 14 -16.24 -3.97 4.24
CA ASN A 14 -16.50 -5.37 3.94
C ASN A 14 -15.81 -5.82 2.66
N THR A 15 -15.77 -4.96 1.65
CA THR A 15 -15.12 -5.28 0.38
C THR A 15 -13.62 -5.39 0.56
N ILE A 16 -13.01 -4.44 1.29
CA ILE A 16 -11.57 -4.49 1.61
C ILE A 16 -11.24 -5.78 2.36
N LYS A 17 -12.04 -6.11 3.38
CA LYS A 17 -11.85 -7.32 4.17
C LYS A 17 -11.93 -8.58 3.31
N ALA A 18 -12.89 -8.62 2.38
CA ALA A 18 -13.05 -9.76 1.48
C ALA A 18 -11.83 -9.93 0.55
N ILE A 19 -11.30 -8.84 0.02
CA ILE A 19 -10.09 -8.88 -0.82
C ILE A 19 -8.91 -9.37 0.01
N ALA A 20 -8.74 -8.86 1.22
CA ALA A 20 -7.66 -9.27 2.11
C ALA A 20 -7.76 -10.76 2.44
N ASP A 21 -8.95 -11.25 2.78
CA ASP A 21 -9.15 -12.65 3.14
C ASP A 21 -8.87 -13.60 1.97
N ALA A 22 -9.16 -13.17 0.75
CA ALA A 22 -8.85 -13.96 -0.46
C ALA A 22 -7.34 -14.01 -0.75
N ASN A 23 -6.52 -13.23 -0.05
CA ASN A 23 -5.09 -13.12 -0.27
C ASN A 23 -4.29 -13.35 1.02
N ARG A 24 -4.78 -14.20 1.91
CA ARG A 24 -4.14 -14.43 3.22
C ARG A 24 -2.73 -15.00 3.12
N ASP A 25 -2.44 -15.73 2.06
CA ASP A 25 -1.09 -16.28 1.87
C ASP A 25 -0.04 -15.17 1.75
N ALA A 26 -0.40 -14.06 1.14
CA ALA A 26 0.51 -12.93 0.96
C ALA A 26 0.43 -11.93 2.13
N LEU A 27 -0.77 -11.64 2.61
CA LEU A 27 -1.00 -10.59 3.61
C LEU A 27 -0.99 -11.11 5.04
N GLY A 28 -1.26 -12.40 5.25
CA GLY A 28 -1.63 -12.90 6.55
C GLY A 28 -3.05 -12.48 6.91
N PHE A 29 -3.40 -12.58 8.18
CA PHE A 29 -4.73 -12.20 8.65
C PHE A 29 -4.81 -10.70 8.93
N LEU A 30 -5.74 -10.04 8.27
CA LEU A 30 -6.00 -8.61 8.49
C LEU A 30 -7.36 -8.48 9.20
N PRO A 31 -7.38 -8.21 10.51
CA PRO A 31 -8.64 -8.11 11.26
C PRO A 31 -9.51 -6.95 10.77
N ALA A 32 -10.82 -7.17 10.77
CA ALA A 32 -11.78 -6.12 10.38
C ALA A 32 -11.62 -4.85 11.23
N ALA A 33 -11.28 -4.99 12.51
CA ALA A 33 -11.06 -3.85 13.39
C ALA A 33 -9.92 -2.96 12.91
N LYS A 34 -8.84 -3.57 12.39
CA LYS A 34 -7.72 -2.79 11.83
C LYS A 34 -8.11 -2.06 10.55
N VAL A 35 -8.90 -2.70 9.71
CA VAL A 35 -9.43 -2.07 8.49
C VAL A 35 -10.26 -0.85 8.86
N LYS A 36 -11.18 -1.01 9.81
CA LYS A 36 -12.04 0.09 10.28
C LYS A 36 -11.23 1.23 10.85
N GLU A 37 -10.23 0.93 11.66
CA GLU A 37 -9.37 1.95 12.26
C GLU A 37 -8.61 2.74 11.19
N ALA A 38 -8.03 2.04 10.22
CA ALA A 38 -7.29 2.69 9.15
C ALA A 38 -8.19 3.60 8.32
N ILE A 39 -9.42 3.16 8.04
CA ILE A 39 -10.39 3.98 7.31
C ILE A 39 -10.79 5.20 8.13
N ASN A 40 -11.07 5.04 9.42
CA ASN A 40 -11.43 6.14 10.30
C ASN A 40 -10.31 7.19 10.38
N ARG A 41 -9.06 6.77 10.30
CA ARG A 41 -7.90 7.67 10.34
C ARG A 41 -7.55 8.23 8.97
N GLN A 42 -8.33 7.92 7.94
CA GLN A 42 -8.07 8.33 6.56
C GLN A 42 -6.70 7.85 6.08
N GLN A 43 -6.38 6.60 6.36
CA GLN A 43 -5.11 5.96 6.03
C GLN A 43 -5.31 4.77 5.08
N THR A 44 -6.30 4.87 4.19
CA THR A 44 -6.60 3.80 3.25
C THR A 44 -7.07 4.41 1.93
N PHE A 45 -6.42 4.04 0.84
CA PHE A 45 -6.93 4.32 -0.50
C PHE A 45 -7.47 3.03 -1.09
N VAL A 46 -8.53 3.17 -1.90
CA VAL A 46 -9.05 2.07 -2.72
C VAL A 46 -8.89 2.42 -4.19
N ALA A 47 -8.71 1.40 -5.00
CA ALA A 47 -8.73 1.50 -6.45
C ALA A 47 -10.06 0.97 -6.94
N VAL A 48 -10.71 1.74 -7.79
CA VAL A 48 -12.02 1.42 -8.35
C VAL A 48 -11.92 1.30 -9.85
N ALA A 49 -12.44 0.23 -10.41
CA ALA A 49 -12.50 0.01 -11.84
C ALA A 49 -13.83 -0.65 -12.18
N GLN A 50 -14.48 -0.19 -13.24
CA GLN A 50 -15.78 -0.72 -13.66
C GLN A 50 -16.82 -0.73 -12.53
N GLY A 51 -16.77 0.31 -11.69
CA GLY A 51 -17.72 0.49 -10.61
C GLY A 51 -17.51 -0.39 -9.37
N GLU A 52 -16.40 -1.14 -9.32
CA GLU A 52 -16.12 -1.97 -8.16
C GLU A 52 -14.73 -1.72 -7.60
N ILE A 53 -14.55 -1.98 -6.30
CA ILE A 53 -13.24 -1.91 -5.66
C ILE A 53 -12.42 -3.12 -6.10
N VAL A 54 -11.24 -2.87 -6.65
CA VAL A 54 -10.36 -3.92 -7.17
C VAL A 54 -9.03 -4.01 -6.44
N GLY A 55 -8.78 -3.11 -5.49
CA GLY A 55 -7.57 -3.14 -4.67
C GLY A 55 -7.61 -2.07 -3.59
N PHE A 56 -6.66 -2.16 -2.67
CA PHE A 56 -6.54 -1.19 -1.59
C PHE A 56 -5.10 -1.08 -1.12
N VAL A 57 -4.79 0.02 -0.43
CA VAL A 57 -3.51 0.21 0.28
C VAL A 57 -3.80 0.83 1.63
N ILE A 58 -3.22 0.25 2.69
CA ILE A 58 -3.28 0.76 4.05
C ILE A 58 -1.91 1.28 4.43
N TYR A 59 -1.86 2.49 4.94
CA TYR A 59 -0.61 3.17 5.25
C TYR A 59 -0.79 4.04 6.49
N ARG A 60 0.32 4.58 6.97
CA ARG A 60 0.31 5.54 8.08
C ARG A 60 1.38 6.59 7.85
N HIS A 61 0.99 7.86 7.87
CA HIS A 61 1.94 8.97 7.91
C HIS A 61 2.42 9.13 9.36
N ARG A 62 3.69 8.89 9.59
CA ARG A 62 4.27 9.01 10.93
C ARG A 62 4.65 10.46 11.16
N ILE A 63 4.19 11.01 12.29
CA ILE A 63 4.43 12.42 12.60
C ILE A 63 5.89 12.66 12.98
N ARG A 64 6.48 11.72 13.71
CA ARG A 64 7.75 11.91 14.37
C ARG A 64 8.95 12.02 13.41
N ASP A 65 9.02 11.17 12.41
CA ASP A 65 10.19 11.06 11.53
C ASP A 65 9.89 11.41 10.07
N GLN A 66 8.72 11.95 9.81
CA GLN A 66 8.27 12.33 8.46
C GLN A 66 8.28 11.18 7.47
N GLN A 67 8.14 9.96 7.95
CA GLN A 67 8.07 8.78 7.11
C GLN A 67 6.63 8.31 6.98
N THR A 68 6.35 7.62 5.88
CA THR A 68 5.10 6.91 5.69
C THR A 68 5.40 5.42 5.72
N THR A 69 4.67 4.68 6.54
CA THR A 69 4.76 3.23 6.56
C THR A 69 3.63 2.66 5.74
N LEU A 70 3.97 1.83 4.75
CA LEU A 70 2.98 1.06 4.00
C LEU A 70 2.80 -0.27 4.71
N TYR A 71 1.59 -0.54 5.19
CA TYR A 71 1.30 -1.78 5.92
C TYR A 71 0.82 -2.88 5.01
N ASP A 72 -0.17 -2.60 4.17
CA ASP A 72 -0.78 -3.61 3.32
C ASP A 72 -1.15 -3.00 1.99
N ILE A 73 -0.85 -3.71 0.91
CA ILE A 73 -1.33 -3.39 -0.43
C ILE A 73 -1.79 -4.68 -1.06
N CYS A 74 -2.99 -4.66 -1.62
CA CYS A 74 -3.56 -5.87 -2.18
C CYS A 74 -4.41 -5.55 -3.39
N VAL A 75 -4.28 -6.38 -4.42
CA VAL A 75 -5.05 -6.28 -5.65
C VAL A 75 -5.86 -7.56 -5.80
N LYS A 76 -7.13 -7.41 -6.14
CA LYS A 76 -8.01 -8.53 -6.44
C LYS A 76 -7.37 -9.42 -7.50
N GLN A 77 -7.40 -10.74 -7.31
CA GLN A 77 -6.65 -11.66 -8.18
C GLN A 77 -6.99 -11.49 -9.66
N THR A 78 -8.26 -11.28 -9.96
CA THR A 78 -8.71 -11.09 -11.34
C THR A 78 -8.27 -9.76 -11.96
N TRP A 79 -7.73 -8.86 -11.15
CA TRP A 79 -7.27 -7.54 -11.59
C TRP A 79 -5.76 -7.37 -11.52
N ARG A 80 -5.02 -8.43 -11.27
CA ARG A 80 -3.56 -8.36 -11.24
C ARG A 80 -2.99 -8.14 -12.63
N LYS A 81 -1.79 -7.56 -12.68
CA LYS A 81 -1.07 -7.24 -13.92
C LYS A 81 -1.82 -6.25 -14.81
N LYS A 82 -2.70 -5.45 -14.22
CA LYS A 82 -3.48 -4.43 -14.94
C LYS A 82 -3.21 -3.01 -14.46
N GLY A 83 -2.15 -2.82 -13.66
CA GLY A 83 -1.75 -1.49 -13.21
C GLY A 83 -2.44 -1.02 -11.94
N VAL A 84 -3.23 -1.85 -11.26
CA VAL A 84 -3.95 -1.44 -10.05
C VAL A 84 -2.99 -1.10 -8.90
N GLY A 85 -2.01 -1.98 -8.65
CA GLY A 85 -1.01 -1.73 -7.61
C GLY A 85 -0.20 -0.48 -7.88
N GLN A 86 0.19 -0.27 -9.13
CA GLN A 86 0.91 0.93 -9.53
C GLN A 86 0.09 2.19 -9.29
N ALA A 87 -1.21 2.15 -9.61
CA ALA A 87 -2.11 3.28 -9.38
C ALA A 87 -2.22 3.61 -7.89
N LEU A 88 -2.33 2.59 -7.04
CA LEU A 88 -2.39 2.77 -5.59
C LEU A 88 -1.11 3.38 -5.05
N LEU A 89 0.05 2.88 -5.47
CA LEU A 89 1.34 3.42 -5.02
C LEU A 89 1.57 4.85 -5.51
N THR A 90 1.16 5.14 -6.75
CA THR A 90 1.28 6.50 -7.30
C THR A 90 0.42 7.48 -6.50
N THR A 91 -0.79 7.06 -6.13
CA THR A 91 -1.68 7.87 -5.29
C THR A 91 -1.07 8.12 -3.91
N LEU A 92 -0.51 7.07 -3.30
CA LEU A 92 0.16 7.21 -2.00
C LEU A 92 1.37 8.16 -2.11
N GLN A 93 2.16 8.01 -3.17
CA GLN A 93 3.31 8.87 -3.42
C GLN A 93 2.90 10.35 -3.52
N THR A 94 1.81 10.62 -4.23
CA THR A 94 1.26 11.97 -4.37
C THR A 94 0.79 12.52 -3.02
N ASP A 95 0.13 11.68 -2.22
CA ASP A 95 -0.33 12.09 -0.89
C ASP A 95 0.85 12.39 0.04
N CYS A 96 1.92 11.60 -0.06
CA CYS A 96 3.15 11.84 0.70
C CYS A 96 3.77 13.19 0.35
N LYS A 97 3.77 13.55 -0.95
CA LYS A 97 4.26 14.86 -1.38
C LYS A 97 3.46 15.99 -0.75
N ARG A 98 2.13 15.88 -0.80
CA ARG A 98 1.26 16.93 -0.23
C ARG A 98 1.43 17.08 1.26
N LYS A 99 1.76 16.00 1.95
CA LYS A 99 1.93 15.97 3.41
C LYS A 99 3.38 16.09 3.84
N GLU A 100 4.25 16.39 2.89
CA GLU A 100 5.68 16.62 3.15
C GLU A 100 6.35 15.45 3.86
N ARG A 101 6.01 14.23 3.43
CA ARG A 101 6.69 13.03 3.93
C ARG A 101 7.99 12.83 3.18
N ALA A 102 9.02 12.35 3.86
CA ALA A 102 10.36 12.19 3.29
C ALA A 102 10.51 10.90 2.50
N LEU A 103 9.86 9.82 2.95
CA LEU A 103 9.97 8.53 2.28
C LEU A 103 8.82 7.60 2.67
N ILE A 104 8.62 6.57 1.84
CA ILE A 104 7.72 5.46 2.15
C ILE A 104 8.60 4.27 2.50
N GLN A 105 8.33 3.64 3.63
CA GLN A 105 9.01 2.41 4.04
C GLN A 105 8.02 1.28 4.17
N LEU A 106 8.45 0.08 3.78
CA LEU A 106 7.67 -1.13 3.99
C LEU A 106 8.59 -2.31 4.29
N LYS A 107 8.03 -3.34 4.89
CA LYS A 107 8.69 -4.61 5.11
C LYS A 107 7.89 -5.70 4.41
N CYS A 108 8.57 -6.56 3.68
CA CYS A 108 7.93 -7.61 2.91
C CYS A 108 8.68 -8.93 3.11
N PRO A 109 7.98 -10.03 3.43
CA PRO A 109 8.65 -11.33 3.52
C PRO A 109 9.50 -11.59 2.28
N ALA A 110 10.74 -12.00 2.50
CA ALA A 110 11.72 -12.15 1.42
C ALA A 110 11.28 -13.15 0.36
N SER A 111 10.43 -14.12 0.74
CA SER A 111 9.94 -15.16 -0.17
C SER A 111 8.80 -14.72 -1.08
N LEU A 112 8.18 -13.57 -0.84
CA LEU A 112 7.00 -13.18 -1.60
C LEU A 112 7.32 -12.57 -2.95
N PRO A 113 6.52 -12.87 -3.99
CA PRO A 113 6.68 -12.25 -5.31
C PRO A 113 6.51 -10.72 -5.30
N ALA A 114 5.81 -10.18 -4.30
CA ALA A 114 5.59 -8.74 -4.19
C ALA A 114 6.90 -7.95 -4.15
N ASN A 115 8.02 -8.56 -3.73
CA ASN A 115 9.31 -7.90 -3.74
C ASN A 115 9.69 -7.40 -5.14
N HIS A 116 9.37 -8.16 -6.19
CA HIS A 116 9.64 -7.72 -7.57
C HIS A 116 8.81 -6.50 -7.95
N PHE A 117 7.57 -6.44 -7.46
CA PHE A 117 6.69 -5.31 -7.71
C PHE A 117 7.26 -4.03 -7.09
N TYR A 118 7.75 -4.10 -5.86
CA TYR A 118 8.31 -2.93 -5.20
C TYR A 118 9.60 -2.47 -5.90
N ALA A 119 10.48 -3.40 -6.25
CA ALA A 119 11.69 -3.08 -6.98
C ALA A 119 11.39 -2.38 -8.31
N LYS A 120 10.42 -2.92 -9.05
CA LYS A 120 10.05 -2.39 -10.35
C LYS A 120 9.41 -1.00 -10.24
N PHE A 121 8.65 -0.74 -9.19
CA PHE A 121 8.05 0.58 -8.96
C PHE A 121 9.11 1.65 -8.69
N GLY A 122 10.24 1.27 -8.13
CA GLY A 122 11.34 2.21 -7.83
C GLY A 122 11.78 2.21 -6.39
N PHE A 123 11.27 1.30 -5.55
CA PHE A 123 11.76 1.16 -4.19
C PHE A 123 13.17 0.57 -4.19
N ASP A 124 13.97 0.98 -3.21
CA ASP A 124 15.30 0.42 -2.97
C ASP A 124 15.26 -0.50 -1.76
N LYS A 125 15.88 -1.67 -1.91
CA LYS A 125 16.04 -2.58 -0.78
C LYS A 125 17.19 -2.06 0.09
N VAL A 126 16.86 -1.66 1.32
CA VAL A 126 17.83 -1.01 2.20
C VAL A 126 18.32 -1.92 3.32
N GLY A 127 17.72 -3.08 3.50
CA GLY A 127 18.15 -4.01 4.55
C GLY A 127 17.25 -5.22 4.66
N VAL A 128 17.52 -6.02 5.67
CA VAL A 128 16.75 -7.22 6.00
C VAL A 128 16.53 -7.23 7.51
N ASP A 129 15.29 -7.49 7.90
CA ASP A 129 14.91 -7.71 9.28
C ASP A 129 14.72 -9.21 9.47
N ALA A 130 15.32 -9.77 10.52
CA ALA A 130 15.19 -11.22 10.76
C ALA A 130 13.73 -11.65 10.98
N GLY A 131 12.91 -10.76 11.53
CA GLY A 131 11.52 -11.08 11.83
C GLY A 131 11.39 -12.15 12.90
N LYS A 132 10.15 -12.48 13.27
CA LYS A 132 9.89 -13.54 14.24
C LYS A 132 9.73 -14.90 13.57
N LYS A 133 9.15 -14.93 12.38
CA LYS A 133 8.85 -16.17 11.65
C LYS A 133 9.67 -16.33 10.38
N GLN A 134 10.06 -15.22 9.77
CA GLN A 134 10.78 -15.24 8.50
C GLN A 134 11.48 -13.93 8.26
N ALA A 135 12.48 -13.93 7.40
CA ALA A 135 13.20 -12.72 7.03
C ALA A 135 12.29 -11.78 6.25
N LEU A 136 12.42 -10.49 6.54
CA LEU A 136 11.67 -9.44 5.87
C LEU A 136 12.64 -8.52 5.15
N ASN A 137 12.39 -8.30 3.86
CA ASN A 137 13.11 -7.27 3.12
C ASN A 137 12.56 -5.91 3.50
N ILE A 138 13.45 -4.95 3.71
CA ILE A 138 13.07 -3.57 4.01
C ILE A 138 13.24 -2.74 2.73
N TRP A 139 12.15 -2.12 2.30
CA TRP A 139 12.12 -1.31 1.08
C TRP A 139 11.82 0.14 1.41
N GLU A 140 12.50 1.07 0.73
CA GLU A 140 12.26 2.50 0.90
C GLU A 140 12.15 3.19 -0.45
N LEU A 141 11.22 4.14 -0.52
CA LEU A 141 11.05 5.01 -1.67
C LEU A 141 11.15 6.45 -1.21
N PRO A 142 12.27 7.14 -1.49
CA PRO A 142 12.37 8.56 -1.18
C PRO A 142 11.32 9.37 -1.94
N ILE A 143 10.76 10.37 -1.27
CA ILE A 143 9.77 11.26 -1.88
C ILE A 143 10.47 12.55 -2.27
N THR A 144 10.36 12.91 -3.55
CA THR A 144 10.99 14.11 -4.07
C THR A 144 10.04 15.29 -3.96
N HIS A 145 10.57 16.43 -3.48
CA HIS A 145 9.78 17.65 -3.28
C HIS A 145 10.27 18.82 -4.13
N ARG A 146 11.01 18.52 -5.19
CA ARG A 146 11.61 19.56 -6.03
C ARG A 146 10.57 20.14 -6.98
N ALA A 147 10.63 21.48 -7.13
CA ALA A 147 9.65 22.22 -7.92
C ALA A 147 9.64 21.82 -9.40
N GLU A 148 10.80 21.51 -9.95
CA GLU A 148 10.94 21.16 -11.36
C GLU A 148 10.29 19.84 -11.72
N GLU A 149 9.85 19.11 -10.74
CA GLU A 149 9.14 17.87 -10.96
C GLU A 149 7.64 18.08 -11.11
N ALA A 150 7.23 19.29 -10.93
CA ALA A 150 5.83 19.65 -11.09
C ALA A 150 5.42 19.58 -12.57
#